data_83057558b1d783e308a222b721aade98
#
_entry.id   83057558b1d783e308a222b721aade98
#
_cell.length_a   1.000
_cell.length_b   1.000
_cell.length_c   1.000
_cell.angle_alpha   90.00
_cell.angle_beta   90.00
_cell.angle_gamma   90.00
#
_symmetry.space_group_name_H-M   'P 1'
#
loop_
_entity.id
_entity.type
_entity.pdbx_description
1 polymer ?
#
loop_
_entity_poly.entity_id
_entity_poly.type
_entity_poly.pdbx_seq_one_letter_code
_entity_poly.pdbx_strand_id
1 'polypeptide(L)'
;MKKIDRRKAIKSLTMGLGGATLLSTPLSGFSNTETNSKTIPSREFGNPGIKNPVTAITLGAGGRGNVYGNYGLQFPKELNIIGVAEPIAIRNKRYAEKHAIVDKNRFDTWEHVFDRPKFADAVIISTPDDLHYGPCMKALEMGYDVLLEKPIAPSEKECLDILNLANKTGRIVAVCHVLRYAPYFIKLREMIQSGSIGKLISIQHIEPIEHIHMSHSYVRGNWHNSKETTPIILAKSCHDLDILRWIIDKPCKNIAAFGSLKWFKKENAPDGSTNRCTDGCAVEKTCPYSALKIYNKPDGWSYVFDFPDDISKHEEYLLEQLKTTNYGRCVYRMENDQPDHYVTSMEFEDEITANFSMEAFTSYHGRRTRIMGSHGDITGDMTALTHTDFLTGKITKWDISIEEDKNSGYQGSGHGGGDWGLVTDFINAVKKQDASLLTSTIDVSVESHIMGFMAEKSRETKQTIPIQLT
;
A
#
# COMPACT_ATOMS: atom_id res chain seq x y z
N MET A 1 -21.28 -11.36 54.05
CA MET A 1 -20.48 -11.74 52.88
C MET A 1 -18.99 -11.60 53.24
N LYS A 2 -18.27 -12.73 53.43
CA LYS A 2 -16.83 -12.72 53.77
C LYS A 2 -16.02 -12.43 52.52
N LYS A 3 -15.17 -11.39 52.56
CA LYS A 3 -14.18 -11.09 51.53
C LYS A 3 -13.15 -12.22 51.40
N ILE A 4 -13.05 -12.84 50.26
CA ILE A 4 -12.03 -13.84 49.92
C ILE A 4 -10.69 -13.10 49.69
N ASP A 5 -9.70 -13.41 50.52
CA ASP A 5 -8.36 -12.84 50.40
C ASP A 5 -7.59 -13.48 49.24
N ARG A 6 -7.38 -12.71 48.19
CA ARG A 6 -6.67 -13.12 46.96
C ARG A 6 -5.26 -13.65 47.15
N ARG A 7 -4.62 -13.34 48.28
CA ARG A 7 -3.26 -13.83 48.61
C ARG A 7 -3.22 -15.27 49.09
N LYS A 8 -4.35 -15.82 49.59
CA LYS A 8 -4.43 -17.22 49.98
C LYS A 8 -4.70 -18.18 48.83
N ALA A 9 -5.33 -17.71 47.73
CA ALA A 9 -5.59 -18.54 46.57
C ALA A 9 -4.35 -18.83 45.71
N ILE A 10 -3.32 -17.97 45.80
CA ILE A 10 -2.05 -18.15 45.04
C ILE A 10 -1.09 -19.12 45.71
N LYS A 11 -1.17 -19.30 47.04
CA LYS A 11 -0.28 -20.22 47.78
C LYS A 11 -0.69 -21.70 47.71
N SER A 12 -1.91 -22.01 47.26
CA SER A 12 -2.37 -23.41 47.12
C SER A 12 -2.07 -24.03 45.76
N LEU A 13 -1.52 -23.27 44.79
CA LEU A 13 -1.17 -23.74 43.45
C LEU A 13 0.30 -24.13 43.27
N THR A 14 1.15 -23.97 44.33
CA THR A 14 2.58 -24.24 44.25
C THR A 14 3.05 -25.47 45.05
N MET A 15 2.14 -26.30 45.53
CA MET A 15 2.51 -27.57 46.17
C MET A 15 1.81 -28.75 45.50
N GLY A 16 2.41 -29.23 44.42
CA GLY A 16 1.92 -30.42 43.71
C GLY A 16 2.78 -30.80 42.51
N LEU A 17 4.08 -30.87 42.67
CA LEU A 17 4.99 -31.50 41.68
C LEU A 17 6.02 -32.31 42.47
N GLY A 18 5.64 -33.52 42.82
CA GLY A 18 6.52 -34.57 43.32
C GLY A 18 6.54 -35.73 42.37
N GLY A 19 7.72 -36.07 41.95
CA GLY A 19 8.28 -37.15 41.18
C GLY A 19 7.45 -38.32 40.68
N ALA A 20 7.60 -38.62 39.37
CA ALA A 20 7.50 -39.94 38.81
C ALA A 20 8.50 -40.10 37.69
N THR A 21 9.58 -40.83 37.97
CA THR A 21 10.47 -41.43 36.99
C THR A 21 9.69 -42.48 36.22
N LEU A 22 9.64 -42.36 34.89
CA LEU A 22 9.14 -43.41 33.98
C LEU A 22 10.18 -43.76 32.94
N LEU A 23 10.41 -45.05 32.88
CA LEU A 23 11.28 -45.80 32.01
C LEU A 23 11.07 -45.50 30.52
N SER A 24 12.16 -45.41 29.82
CA SER A 24 12.26 -45.37 28.36
C SER A 24 11.97 -46.73 27.76
N THR A 25 10.98 -46.81 26.86
CA THR A 25 10.88 -47.82 25.82
C THR A 25 10.86 -47.15 24.46
N PRO A 26 11.61 -47.63 23.45
CA PRO A 26 11.59 -47.04 22.12
C PRO A 26 10.39 -47.57 21.35
N LEU A 27 9.51 -46.73 20.90
CA LEU A 27 8.52 -47.02 19.88
C LEU A 27 9.06 -46.52 18.55
N SER A 28 9.55 -47.47 17.78
CA SER A 28 9.81 -47.37 16.34
C SER A 28 8.48 -47.25 15.57
N GLY A 29 8.43 -46.35 14.64
CA GLY A 29 7.49 -46.39 13.53
C GLY A 29 6.46 -45.22 13.50
N PHE A 30 6.92 -44.04 13.07
CA PHE A 30 6.03 -43.10 12.35
C PHE A 30 6.66 -42.80 11.00
N SER A 31 5.99 -43.30 9.97
CA SER A 31 6.28 -43.02 8.58
C SER A 31 6.27 -41.51 8.34
N ASN A 32 7.33 -41.02 7.71
CA ASN A 32 7.39 -39.70 7.10
C ASN A 32 6.29 -39.61 6.04
N THR A 33 5.16 -38.99 6.38
CA THR A 33 4.29 -38.41 5.38
C THR A 33 4.94 -37.09 4.99
N GLU A 34 5.60 -37.08 3.84
CA GLU A 34 5.99 -35.86 3.13
C GLU A 34 4.73 -35.01 2.94
N THR A 35 4.61 -33.97 3.72
CA THR A 35 3.68 -32.90 3.42
C THR A 35 4.20 -32.22 2.17
N ASN A 36 3.56 -32.50 1.03
CA ASN A 36 3.69 -31.71 -0.19
C ASN A 36 3.30 -30.26 0.14
N SER A 37 4.26 -29.48 0.62
CA SER A 37 4.17 -28.03 0.56
C SER A 37 4.22 -27.67 -0.92
N LYS A 38 3.07 -27.32 -1.51
CA LYS A 38 3.06 -26.62 -2.79
C LYS A 38 3.85 -25.33 -2.53
N THR A 39 5.11 -25.35 -2.92
CA THR A 39 5.97 -24.17 -2.99
C THR A 39 5.23 -23.11 -3.81
N ILE A 40 5.18 -21.88 -3.28
CA ILE A 40 4.84 -20.70 -4.08
C ILE A 40 5.71 -20.80 -5.34
N PRO A 41 5.13 -20.74 -6.57
CA PRO A 41 5.96 -20.71 -7.75
C PRO A 41 6.94 -19.56 -7.55
N SER A 42 8.24 -19.86 -7.55
CA SER A 42 9.25 -18.81 -7.60
C SER A 42 8.91 -17.96 -8.83
N ARG A 43 8.46 -16.71 -8.62
CA ARG A 43 8.27 -15.76 -9.70
C ARG A 43 9.66 -15.50 -10.25
N GLU A 44 10.02 -16.21 -11.33
CA GLU A 44 11.25 -15.92 -12.03
C GLU A 44 11.12 -14.55 -12.67
N PHE A 45 11.77 -13.57 -12.07
CA PHE A 45 12.00 -12.29 -12.69
C PHE A 45 12.97 -12.53 -13.85
N GLY A 46 12.64 -12.00 -15.03
CA GLY A 46 13.42 -12.27 -16.21
C GLY A 46 12.93 -13.49 -16.98
N ASN A 47 11.69 -13.45 -17.51
CA ASN A 47 11.16 -14.55 -18.31
C ASN A 47 11.98 -14.70 -19.62
N PRO A 48 12.81 -15.76 -19.78
CA PRO A 48 13.66 -15.93 -20.97
C PRO A 48 12.88 -16.15 -22.26
N GLY A 49 11.55 -16.31 -22.19
CA GLY A 49 10.67 -16.50 -23.35
C GLY A 49 10.18 -15.20 -24.04
N ILE A 50 10.45 -14.03 -23.48
CA ILE A 50 10.02 -12.75 -24.05
C ILE A 50 10.97 -12.36 -25.18
N LYS A 51 10.52 -12.47 -26.45
CA LYS A 51 11.32 -12.08 -27.62
C LYS A 51 11.44 -10.56 -27.81
N ASN A 52 10.37 -9.82 -27.47
CA ASN A 52 10.33 -8.34 -27.55
C ASN A 52 9.81 -7.79 -26.23
N PRO A 53 10.43 -6.73 -25.64
CA PRO A 53 9.90 -6.09 -24.43
C PRO A 53 8.53 -5.45 -24.69
N VAL A 54 7.69 -5.35 -23.65
CA VAL A 54 6.55 -4.44 -23.65
C VAL A 54 7.07 -3.02 -23.73
N THR A 55 6.56 -2.23 -24.65
CA THR A 55 6.87 -0.80 -24.75
C THR A 55 5.88 0.02 -23.95
N ALA A 56 6.35 0.97 -23.15
CA ALA A 56 5.48 1.81 -22.34
C ALA A 56 5.83 3.29 -22.38
N ILE A 57 4.82 4.12 -22.12
CA ILE A 57 4.93 5.57 -21.92
C ILE A 57 4.61 5.85 -20.46
N THR A 58 5.46 6.61 -19.76
CA THR A 58 5.21 7.02 -18.37
C THR A 58 4.59 8.40 -18.33
N LEU A 59 3.41 8.53 -17.72
CA LEU A 59 2.75 9.80 -17.41
C LEU A 59 2.98 10.10 -15.92
N GLY A 60 3.77 11.14 -15.64
CA GLY A 60 4.26 11.48 -14.29
C GLY A 60 5.57 10.76 -13.94
N ALA A 61 6.70 11.47 -14.06
CA ALA A 61 8.04 10.95 -13.75
C ALA A 61 8.48 11.26 -12.29
N GLY A 62 7.53 11.31 -11.37
CA GLY A 62 7.74 11.43 -9.93
C GLY A 62 8.25 10.14 -9.29
N GLY A 63 8.10 10.01 -7.97
CA GLY A 63 8.54 8.84 -7.21
C GLY A 63 8.00 7.53 -7.77
N ARG A 64 6.68 7.43 -8.01
CA ARG A 64 6.04 6.19 -8.49
C ARG A 64 6.42 5.85 -9.94
N GLY A 65 6.41 6.84 -10.84
CA GLY A 65 6.86 6.63 -12.23
C GLY A 65 8.28 6.11 -12.31
N ASN A 66 9.17 6.61 -11.43
CA ASN A 66 10.54 6.10 -11.34
C ASN A 66 10.62 4.66 -10.82
N VAL A 67 9.77 4.26 -9.85
CA VAL A 67 9.74 2.87 -9.35
C VAL A 67 9.43 1.90 -10.48
N TYR A 68 8.42 2.18 -11.29
CA TYR A 68 8.02 1.33 -12.42
C TYR A 68 9.02 1.39 -13.57
N GLY A 69 9.54 2.58 -13.89
CA GLY A 69 10.58 2.74 -14.91
C GLY A 69 11.86 1.99 -14.58
N ASN A 70 12.26 1.98 -13.30
CA ASN A 70 13.46 1.24 -12.84
C ASN A 70 13.37 -0.26 -13.10
N TYR A 71 12.16 -0.84 -13.09
CA TYR A 71 11.98 -2.23 -13.52
C TYR A 71 12.50 -2.46 -14.94
N GLY A 72 12.16 -1.55 -15.88
CA GLY A 72 12.64 -1.65 -17.27
C GLY A 72 14.16 -1.54 -17.39
N LEU A 73 14.82 -0.77 -16.53
CA LEU A 73 16.30 -0.70 -16.50
C LEU A 73 16.91 -2.00 -15.98
N GLN A 74 16.29 -2.63 -14.99
CA GLN A 74 16.77 -3.90 -14.44
C GLN A 74 16.47 -5.07 -15.36
N PHE A 75 15.29 -5.05 -16.03
CA PHE A 75 14.81 -6.11 -16.91
C PHE A 75 14.47 -5.58 -18.32
N PRO A 76 15.49 -5.12 -19.09
CA PRO A 76 15.26 -4.43 -20.39
C PRO A 76 14.69 -5.34 -21.48
N LYS A 77 14.72 -6.66 -21.28
CA LYS A 77 14.07 -7.62 -22.19
C LYS A 77 12.56 -7.75 -21.94
N GLU A 78 12.06 -7.24 -20.81
CA GLU A 78 10.66 -7.34 -20.40
C GLU A 78 9.90 -6.04 -20.62
N LEU A 79 10.48 -4.91 -20.17
CA LEU A 79 9.88 -3.58 -20.26
C LEU A 79 10.88 -2.58 -20.85
N ASN A 80 10.41 -1.80 -21.82
CA ASN A 80 11.15 -0.69 -22.40
C ASN A 80 10.32 0.60 -22.33
N ILE A 81 10.78 1.59 -21.58
CA ILE A 81 10.12 2.89 -21.50
C ILE A 81 10.59 3.73 -22.68
N ILE A 82 9.65 4.06 -23.59
CA ILE A 82 9.97 4.75 -24.85
C ILE A 82 9.41 6.18 -24.94
N GLY A 83 8.67 6.61 -23.92
CA GLY A 83 8.10 7.96 -23.86
C GLY A 83 7.85 8.41 -22.43
N VAL A 84 7.80 9.72 -22.21
CA VAL A 84 7.50 10.35 -20.91
C VAL A 84 6.68 11.62 -21.11
N ALA A 85 5.68 11.82 -20.24
CA ALA A 85 5.00 13.10 -20.05
C ALA A 85 5.19 13.55 -18.59
N GLU A 86 5.83 14.73 -18.39
CA GLU A 86 6.16 15.27 -17.09
C GLU A 86 6.30 16.80 -17.19
N PRO A 87 5.46 17.59 -16.49
CA PRO A 87 5.49 19.04 -16.59
C PRO A 87 6.72 19.68 -15.91
N ILE A 88 7.33 19.00 -14.94
CA ILE A 88 8.52 19.52 -14.25
C ILE A 88 9.75 19.23 -15.11
N ALA A 89 10.30 20.26 -15.74
CA ALA A 89 11.37 20.15 -16.74
C ALA A 89 12.59 19.34 -16.26
N ILE A 90 13.03 19.51 -15.02
CA ILE A 90 14.17 18.76 -14.48
C ILE A 90 13.86 17.27 -14.34
N ARG A 91 12.65 16.89 -13.93
CA ARG A 91 12.19 15.49 -13.83
C ARG A 91 12.07 14.87 -15.20
N ASN A 92 11.43 15.59 -16.16
CA ASN A 92 11.30 15.16 -17.54
C ASN A 92 12.67 14.87 -18.15
N LYS A 93 13.62 15.82 -18.02
CA LYS A 93 14.99 15.65 -18.51
C LYS A 93 15.68 14.43 -17.92
N ARG A 94 15.74 14.35 -16.58
CA ARG A 94 16.41 13.23 -15.87
C ARG A 94 15.82 11.87 -16.21
N TYR A 95 14.49 11.80 -16.31
CA TYR A 95 13.80 10.56 -16.67
C TYR A 95 14.09 10.15 -18.12
N ALA A 96 14.05 11.11 -19.04
CA ALA A 96 14.34 10.87 -20.45
C ALA A 96 15.80 10.42 -20.68
N GLU A 97 16.76 11.06 -20.04
CA GLU A 97 18.18 10.67 -20.09
C GLU A 97 18.39 9.25 -19.53
N LYS A 98 17.77 8.96 -18.38
CA LYS A 98 17.87 7.66 -17.69
C LYS A 98 17.35 6.50 -18.52
N HIS A 99 16.27 6.70 -19.29
CA HIS A 99 15.63 5.70 -20.13
C HIS A 99 15.99 5.81 -21.62
N ALA A 100 16.94 6.69 -21.99
CA ALA A 100 17.35 6.97 -23.37
C ALA A 100 16.15 7.32 -24.29
N ILE A 101 15.18 8.11 -23.76
CA ILE A 101 13.98 8.50 -24.51
C ILE A 101 14.35 9.60 -25.52
N VAL A 102 14.01 9.37 -26.79
CA VAL A 102 14.26 10.35 -27.88
C VAL A 102 13.37 11.60 -27.72
N ASP A 103 13.84 12.77 -28.14
CA ASP A 103 13.15 14.04 -27.91
C ASP A 103 11.71 14.07 -28.40
N LYS A 104 11.41 13.47 -29.56
CA LYS A 104 10.05 13.39 -30.12
C LYS A 104 9.04 12.64 -29.24
N ASN A 105 9.52 11.91 -28.21
CA ASN A 105 8.71 11.14 -27.28
C ASN A 105 8.74 11.74 -25.86
N ARG A 106 9.17 12.98 -25.73
CA ARG A 106 9.16 13.76 -24.49
C ARG A 106 8.06 14.80 -24.58
N PHE A 107 7.17 14.83 -23.61
CA PHE A 107 6.00 15.69 -23.56
C PHE A 107 5.93 16.44 -22.23
N ASP A 108 5.42 17.65 -22.25
CA ASP A 108 5.23 18.46 -21.04
C ASP A 108 3.98 18.00 -20.27
N THR A 109 2.94 17.58 -21.01
CA THR A 109 1.68 17.12 -20.42
C THR A 109 1.22 15.79 -21.04
N TRP A 110 0.34 15.10 -20.36
CA TRP A 110 -0.17 13.81 -20.81
C TRP A 110 -1.06 13.95 -22.05
N GLU A 111 -1.74 15.07 -22.26
CA GLU A 111 -2.60 15.35 -23.43
C GLU A 111 -1.79 15.21 -24.71
N HIS A 112 -0.60 15.81 -24.77
CA HIS A 112 0.24 15.80 -25.96
C HIS A 112 0.73 14.40 -26.37
N VAL A 113 0.71 13.43 -25.46
CA VAL A 113 1.00 12.02 -25.81
C VAL A 113 -0.03 11.47 -26.78
N PHE A 114 -1.27 11.90 -26.63
CA PHE A 114 -2.44 11.39 -27.37
C PHE A 114 -2.81 12.22 -28.59
N ASP A 115 -2.03 13.27 -28.93
CA ASP A 115 -2.21 14.07 -30.16
C ASP A 115 -1.75 13.32 -31.44
N ARG A 116 -1.19 12.13 -31.29
CA ARG A 116 -0.69 11.29 -32.36
C ARG A 116 -1.18 9.85 -32.23
N PRO A 117 -1.10 9.02 -33.31
CA PRO A 117 -1.46 7.60 -33.22
C PRO A 117 -0.68 6.84 -32.13
N LYS A 118 -1.30 5.77 -31.64
CA LYS A 118 -0.69 4.83 -30.68
C LYS A 118 0.72 4.41 -31.13
N PHE A 119 1.72 4.52 -30.22
CA PHE A 119 3.12 4.22 -30.51
C PHE A 119 3.84 3.38 -29.46
N ALA A 120 3.09 2.87 -28.46
CA ALA A 120 3.56 1.93 -27.45
C ALA A 120 2.49 0.88 -27.16
N ASP A 121 2.83 -0.19 -26.46
CA ASP A 121 1.88 -1.21 -26.04
C ASP A 121 1.02 -0.71 -24.87
N ALA A 122 1.65 -0.03 -23.91
CA ALA A 122 1.03 0.36 -22.66
C ALA A 122 1.34 1.81 -22.23
N VAL A 123 0.53 2.30 -21.29
CA VAL A 123 0.72 3.56 -20.59
C VAL A 123 0.82 3.28 -19.07
N ILE A 124 1.83 3.85 -18.41
CA ILE A 124 1.97 3.84 -16.95
C ILE A 124 1.50 5.20 -16.45
N ILE A 125 0.40 5.24 -15.70
CA ILE A 125 -0.20 6.46 -15.15
C ILE A 125 0.20 6.57 -13.68
N SER A 126 1.07 7.54 -13.38
CA SER A 126 1.59 7.86 -12.05
C SER A 126 1.57 9.38 -11.77
N THR A 127 0.58 10.03 -12.35
CA THR A 127 0.21 11.43 -12.11
C THR A 127 -0.37 11.60 -10.68
N PRO A 128 -0.63 12.81 -10.20
CA PRO A 128 -1.46 13.04 -9.02
C PRO A 128 -2.85 12.40 -9.14
N ASP A 129 -3.46 12.05 -8.00
CA ASP A 129 -4.70 11.26 -7.91
C ASP A 129 -5.85 11.81 -8.76
N ASP A 130 -6.04 13.13 -8.76
CA ASP A 130 -7.06 13.87 -9.51
C ASP A 130 -6.83 13.83 -11.04
N LEU A 131 -5.63 13.48 -11.47
CA LEU A 131 -5.24 13.39 -12.88
C LEU A 131 -5.15 11.95 -13.39
N HIS A 132 -5.75 10.97 -12.72
CA HIS A 132 -5.77 9.57 -13.18
C HIS A 132 -6.82 9.31 -14.25
N TYR A 133 -8.04 9.86 -14.07
CA TYR A 133 -9.20 9.55 -14.88
C TYR A 133 -9.02 9.93 -16.37
N GLY A 134 -8.69 11.19 -16.64
CA GLY A 134 -8.57 11.70 -18.01
C GLY A 134 -7.61 10.89 -18.90
N PRO A 135 -6.32 10.76 -18.50
CA PRO A 135 -5.36 10.00 -19.30
C PRO A 135 -5.70 8.50 -19.37
N CYS A 136 -6.32 7.92 -18.33
CA CYS A 136 -6.74 6.51 -18.36
C CYS A 136 -7.83 6.28 -19.41
N MET A 137 -8.88 7.10 -19.42
CA MET A 137 -9.96 7.02 -20.41
C MET A 137 -9.40 7.17 -21.82
N LYS A 138 -8.52 8.17 -22.03
CA LYS A 138 -7.94 8.42 -23.36
C LYS A 138 -7.03 7.27 -23.82
N ALA A 139 -6.22 6.72 -22.92
CA ALA A 139 -5.37 5.56 -23.22
C ALA A 139 -6.22 4.35 -23.65
N LEU A 140 -7.30 4.04 -22.91
CA LEU A 140 -8.20 2.93 -23.22
C LEU A 140 -8.91 3.12 -24.57
N GLU A 141 -9.40 4.33 -24.87
CA GLU A 141 -10.01 4.67 -26.18
C GLU A 141 -9.05 4.46 -27.35
N MET A 142 -7.76 4.76 -27.14
CA MET A 142 -6.72 4.59 -28.15
C MET A 142 -6.14 3.17 -28.21
N GLY A 143 -6.64 2.26 -27.35
CA GLY A 143 -6.26 0.85 -27.37
C GLY A 143 -4.95 0.54 -26.64
N TYR A 144 -4.48 1.39 -25.75
CA TYR A 144 -3.37 1.09 -24.84
C TYR A 144 -3.85 0.20 -23.70
N ASP A 145 -2.98 -0.69 -23.22
CA ASP A 145 -3.10 -1.31 -21.91
C ASP A 145 -2.54 -0.36 -20.85
N VAL A 146 -3.05 -0.41 -19.62
CA VAL A 146 -2.77 0.62 -18.60
C VAL A 146 -2.29 0.00 -17.30
N LEU A 147 -1.16 0.50 -16.79
CA LEU A 147 -0.75 0.36 -15.38
C LEU A 147 -1.14 1.64 -14.66
N LEU A 148 -2.14 1.56 -13.78
CA LEU A 148 -2.78 2.71 -13.14
C LEU A 148 -2.43 2.81 -11.68
N GLU A 149 -1.80 3.93 -11.27
CA GLU A 149 -1.57 4.19 -9.85
C GLU A 149 -2.89 4.30 -9.05
N LYS A 150 -2.78 3.95 -7.77
CA LYS A 150 -3.88 4.09 -6.82
C LYS A 150 -3.88 5.51 -6.19
N PRO A 151 -5.05 6.01 -5.78
CA PRO A 151 -6.39 5.47 -6.00
C PRO A 151 -6.79 5.56 -7.47
N ILE A 152 -7.71 4.70 -7.93
CA ILE A 152 -8.11 4.60 -9.34
C ILE A 152 -8.55 5.97 -9.88
N ALA A 153 -9.44 6.65 -9.16
CA ALA A 153 -9.95 7.98 -9.46
C ALA A 153 -10.56 8.62 -8.21
N PRO A 154 -10.79 9.96 -8.20
CA PRO A 154 -11.35 10.68 -7.07
C PRO A 154 -12.81 10.36 -6.75
N SER A 155 -13.58 9.81 -7.66
CA SER A 155 -15.02 9.52 -7.47
C SER A 155 -15.40 8.09 -7.87
N GLU A 156 -16.45 7.58 -7.23
CA GLU A 156 -17.05 6.29 -7.55
C GLU A 156 -17.43 6.18 -9.02
N LYS A 157 -18.07 7.24 -9.57
CA LYS A 157 -18.48 7.31 -10.97
C LYS A 157 -17.29 7.13 -11.92
N GLU A 158 -16.20 7.83 -11.68
CA GLU A 158 -14.99 7.74 -12.52
C GLU A 158 -14.35 6.35 -12.45
N CYS A 159 -14.33 5.72 -11.26
CA CYS A 159 -13.87 4.33 -11.13
C CYS A 159 -14.72 3.37 -11.96
N LEU A 160 -16.03 3.52 -11.94
CA LEU A 160 -16.97 2.71 -12.74
C LEU A 160 -16.84 3.01 -14.25
N ASP A 161 -16.64 4.26 -14.64
CA ASP A 161 -16.42 4.63 -16.04
C ASP A 161 -15.16 3.96 -16.61
N ILE A 162 -14.05 3.95 -15.83
CA ILE A 162 -12.80 3.26 -16.23
C ILE A 162 -13.06 1.75 -16.37
N LEU A 163 -13.72 1.13 -15.39
CA LEU A 163 -14.07 -0.29 -15.43
C LEU A 163 -14.89 -0.63 -16.68
N ASN A 164 -15.95 0.13 -16.93
CA ASN A 164 -16.83 -0.08 -18.06
C ASN A 164 -16.10 0.08 -19.40
N LEU A 165 -15.22 1.08 -19.51
CA LEU A 165 -14.45 1.29 -20.74
C LEU A 165 -13.39 0.21 -20.95
N ALA A 166 -12.69 -0.21 -19.87
CA ALA A 166 -11.75 -1.32 -19.94
C ALA A 166 -12.42 -2.60 -20.45
N ASN A 167 -13.58 -2.96 -19.87
CA ASN A 167 -14.38 -4.11 -20.30
C ASN A 167 -14.86 -3.97 -21.76
N LYS A 168 -15.36 -2.79 -22.15
CA LYS A 168 -15.83 -2.53 -23.52
C LYS A 168 -14.72 -2.63 -24.56
N THR A 169 -13.52 -2.15 -24.24
CA THR A 169 -12.39 -2.13 -25.18
C THR A 169 -11.55 -3.41 -25.13
N GLY A 170 -11.77 -4.26 -24.12
CA GLY A 170 -10.95 -5.45 -23.87
C GLY A 170 -9.50 -5.11 -23.52
N ARG A 171 -9.25 -3.90 -23.00
CA ARG A 171 -7.91 -3.48 -22.62
C ARG A 171 -7.59 -3.88 -21.16
N ILE A 172 -6.34 -4.18 -20.94
CA ILE A 172 -5.85 -4.58 -19.62
C ILE A 172 -5.62 -3.33 -18.78
N VAL A 173 -6.23 -3.29 -17.59
CA VAL A 173 -5.96 -2.28 -16.57
C VAL A 173 -5.48 -2.99 -15.31
N ALA A 174 -4.21 -2.79 -14.96
CA ALA A 174 -3.65 -3.24 -13.70
C ALA A 174 -3.61 -2.06 -12.71
N VAL A 175 -4.33 -2.18 -11.61
CA VAL A 175 -4.31 -1.16 -10.54
C VAL A 175 -3.16 -1.43 -9.58
N CYS A 176 -2.45 -0.39 -9.17
CA CYS A 176 -1.23 -0.50 -8.37
C CYS A 176 -1.51 -0.86 -6.90
N HIS A 177 -2.28 -1.92 -6.68
CA HIS A 177 -2.46 -2.56 -5.36
C HIS A 177 -1.28 -3.48 -5.04
N VAL A 178 -0.14 -2.87 -4.90
CA VAL A 178 1.18 -3.53 -4.78
C VAL A 178 1.29 -4.51 -3.61
N LEU A 179 0.50 -4.33 -2.55
CA LEU A 179 0.54 -5.21 -1.38
C LEU A 179 0.07 -6.63 -1.68
N ARG A 180 -0.82 -6.84 -2.66
CA ARG A 180 -1.21 -8.19 -3.10
C ARG A 180 -0.04 -9.00 -3.63
N TYR A 181 1.05 -8.33 -4.04
CA TYR A 181 2.26 -8.93 -4.59
C TYR A 181 3.39 -9.07 -3.58
N ALA A 182 3.22 -8.51 -2.38
CA ALA A 182 4.20 -8.65 -1.30
C ALA A 182 4.17 -10.07 -0.72
N PRO A 183 5.33 -10.75 -0.56
CA PRO A 183 5.43 -12.12 -0.07
C PRO A 183 4.65 -12.38 1.22
N TYR A 184 4.64 -11.41 2.13
CA TYR A 184 3.88 -11.49 3.38
C TYR A 184 2.38 -11.69 3.16
N PHE A 185 1.74 -10.89 2.30
CA PHE A 185 0.30 -10.99 2.05
C PHE A 185 -0.05 -12.18 1.18
N ILE A 186 0.82 -12.57 0.24
CA ILE A 186 0.68 -13.82 -0.53
C ILE A 186 0.65 -14.99 0.44
N LYS A 187 1.63 -15.06 1.36
CA LYS A 187 1.71 -16.12 2.35
C LYS A 187 0.51 -16.16 3.29
N LEU A 188 0.08 -14.98 3.77
CA LEU A 188 -1.10 -14.87 4.62
C LEU A 188 -2.35 -15.43 3.91
N ARG A 189 -2.58 -15.05 2.66
CA ARG A 189 -3.70 -15.55 1.85
C ARG A 189 -3.62 -17.07 1.63
N GLU A 190 -2.44 -17.59 1.30
CA GLU A 190 -2.23 -19.03 1.17
C GLU A 190 -2.57 -19.81 2.44
N MET A 191 -2.14 -19.31 3.61
CA MET A 191 -2.44 -19.94 4.89
C MET A 191 -3.96 -19.98 5.16
N ILE A 192 -4.69 -18.93 4.81
CA ILE A 192 -6.15 -18.89 4.93
C ILE A 192 -6.80 -19.88 3.95
N GLN A 193 -6.40 -19.85 2.69
CA GLN A 193 -6.96 -20.70 1.62
C GLN A 193 -6.60 -22.19 1.80
N SER A 194 -5.52 -22.51 2.50
CA SER A 194 -5.16 -23.91 2.82
C SER A 194 -6.15 -24.60 3.76
N GLY A 195 -7.06 -23.82 4.39
CA GLY A 195 -7.99 -24.33 5.41
C GLY A 195 -7.34 -24.58 6.77
N SER A 196 -6.09 -24.15 6.98
CA SER A 196 -5.37 -24.38 8.24
C SER A 196 -6.03 -23.71 9.46
N ILE A 197 -6.83 -22.68 9.25
CA ILE A 197 -7.63 -22.00 10.31
C ILE A 197 -9.11 -22.42 10.32
N GLY A 198 -9.51 -23.38 9.49
CA GLY A 198 -10.92 -23.73 9.26
C GLY A 198 -11.63 -22.64 8.46
N LYS A 199 -12.90 -22.32 8.82
CA LYS A 199 -13.65 -21.22 8.22
C LYS A 199 -13.15 -19.88 8.74
N LEU A 200 -12.91 -18.92 7.85
CA LEU A 200 -12.63 -17.54 8.24
C LEU A 200 -13.83 -16.92 8.94
N ILE A 201 -13.64 -16.38 10.12
CA ILE A 201 -14.69 -15.76 10.95
C ILE A 201 -14.55 -14.25 10.98
N SER A 202 -13.36 -13.74 11.35
CA SER A 202 -13.16 -12.30 11.44
C SER A 202 -11.71 -11.89 11.26
N ILE A 203 -11.49 -10.60 10.90
CA ILE A 203 -10.18 -10.00 10.72
C ILE A 203 -10.07 -8.71 11.54
N GLN A 204 -8.90 -8.51 12.16
CA GLN A 204 -8.48 -7.21 12.69
C GLN A 204 -7.23 -6.75 11.93
N HIS A 205 -7.28 -5.55 11.38
CA HIS A 205 -6.19 -4.99 10.57
C HIS A 205 -5.90 -3.54 10.97
N ILE A 206 -4.62 -3.20 11.08
CA ILE A 206 -4.18 -1.86 11.47
C ILE A 206 -3.14 -1.37 10.48
N GLU A 207 -3.32 -0.16 9.95
CA GLU A 207 -2.30 0.62 9.25
C GLU A 207 -1.75 1.69 10.20
N PRO A 208 -0.60 1.46 10.83
CA PRO A 208 0.10 2.46 11.64
C PRO A 208 0.89 3.36 10.69
N ILE A 209 0.29 4.48 10.26
CA ILE A 209 0.94 5.42 9.32
C ILE A 209 2.24 5.96 9.92
N GLU A 210 2.32 6.10 11.24
CA GLU A 210 3.40 6.77 11.98
C GLU A 210 3.30 8.31 11.90
N HIS A 211 3.67 8.96 13.01
CA HIS A 211 3.50 10.40 13.19
C HIS A 211 4.32 11.25 12.20
N ILE A 212 5.49 10.78 11.77
CA ILE A 212 6.31 11.49 10.78
C ILE A 212 5.68 11.38 9.39
N HIS A 213 5.30 10.16 8.97
CA HIS A 213 4.67 9.94 7.68
C HIS A 213 3.35 10.71 7.55
N MET A 214 2.51 10.69 8.60
CA MET A 214 1.29 11.50 8.62
C MET A 214 1.58 12.98 8.44
N SER A 215 2.52 13.52 9.22
CA SER A 215 2.87 14.95 9.16
C SER A 215 3.49 15.36 7.83
N HIS A 216 4.22 14.44 7.17
CA HIS A 216 4.82 14.65 5.86
C HIS A 216 3.79 14.63 4.74
N SER A 217 3.03 13.53 4.61
CA SER A 217 2.20 13.27 3.42
C SER A 217 0.80 13.87 3.52
N TYR A 218 0.16 13.76 4.68
CA TYR A 218 -1.26 14.05 4.86
C TYR A 218 -1.55 15.33 5.65
N VAL A 219 -0.50 16.01 6.13
CA VAL A 219 -0.61 17.34 6.74
C VAL A 219 0.09 18.40 5.89
N ARG A 220 1.33 18.16 5.42
CA ARG A 220 2.11 19.11 4.61
C ARG A 220 2.12 18.81 3.12
N GLY A 221 2.08 17.53 2.77
CA GLY A 221 2.25 17.04 1.40
C GLY A 221 1.01 17.19 0.54
N ASN A 222 1.08 16.60 -0.64
CA ASN A 222 0.05 16.75 -1.68
C ASN A 222 -1.35 16.26 -1.24
N TRP A 223 -1.40 15.31 -0.30
CA TRP A 223 -2.67 14.73 0.19
C TRP A 223 -3.22 15.42 1.45
N HIS A 224 -2.84 16.67 1.73
CA HIS A 224 -3.25 17.38 2.95
C HIS A 224 -4.74 17.78 2.95
N ASN A 225 -5.35 17.98 1.78
CA ASN A 225 -6.73 18.40 1.64
C ASN A 225 -7.52 17.43 0.75
N SER A 226 -8.59 16.87 1.31
CA SER A 226 -9.42 15.86 0.64
C SER A 226 -10.20 16.41 -0.56
N LYS A 227 -10.42 17.74 -0.60
CA LYS A 227 -11.13 18.40 -1.71
C LYS A 227 -10.23 18.71 -2.90
N GLU A 228 -8.91 18.78 -2.66
CA GLU A 228 -7.91 19.00 -3.70
C GLU A 228 -7.36 17.69 -4.26
N THR A 229 -7.54 16.59 -3.52
CA THR A 229 -7.06 15.26 -3.92
C THR A 229 -8.15 14.21 -3.65
N THR A 230 -7.90 13.30 -2.71
CA THR A 230 -8.85 12.26 -2.26
C THR A 230 -8.83 12.13 -0.75
N PRO A 231 -9.92 11.68 -0.10
CA PRO A 231 -9.91 11.36 1.32
C PRO A 231 -8.83 10.33 1.67
N ILE A 232 -8.25 10.44 2.85
CA ILE A 232 -7.13 9.57 3.30
C ILE A 232 -7.48 8.08 3.26
N ILE A 233 -8.76 7.73 3.43
CA ILE A 233 -9.23 6.35 3.32
C ILE A 233 -9.00 5.79 1.89
N LEU A 234 -8.99 6.63 0.88
CA LEU A 234 -8.64 6.31 -0.51
C LEU A 234 -7.17 6.58 -0.81
N ALA A 235 -6.66 7.78 -0.47
CA ALA A 235 -5.27 8.16 -0.77
C ALA A 235 -4.24 7.20 -0.15
N LYS A 236 -4.51 6.68 1.07
CA LYS A 236 -3.63 5.78 1.82
C LYS A 236 -4.22 4.40 2.02
N SER A 237 -5.41 4.32 2.59
CA SER A 237 -5.96 3.07 3.11
C SER A 237 -6.70 2.24 2.06
N CYS A 238 -6.76 2.70 0.79
CA CYS A 238 -7.22 1.85 -0.30
C CYS A 238 -6.43 0.55 -0.41
N HIS A 239 -5.14 0.56 -0.08
CA HIS A 239 -4.33 -0.66 0.03
C HIS A 239 -4.86 -1.64 1.06
N ASP A 240 -5.34 -1.13 2.19
CA ASP A 240 -5.79 -1.94 3.33
C ASP A 240 -7.19 -2.51 3.07
N LEU A 241 -8.09 -1.69 2.53
CA LEU A 241 -9.41 -2.13 2.09
C LEU A 241 -9.29 -3.19 0.98
N ASP A 242 -8.35 -2.97 0.06
CA ASP A 242 -8.05 -3.90 -1.01
C ASP A 242 -7.50 -5.24 -0.52
N ILE A 243 -6.56 -5.22 0.43
CA ILE A 243 -6.04 -6.44 1.06
C ILE A 243 -7.15 -7.21 1.79
N LEU A 244 -8.01 -6.51 2.53
CA LEU A 244 -9.14 -7.14 3.21
C LEU A 244 -10.09 -7.80 2.22
N ARG A 245 -10.50 -7.08 1.15
CA ARG A 245 -11.34 -7.63 0.08
C ARG A 245 -10.70 -8.85 -0.60
N TRP A 246 -9.41 -8.77 -0.87
CA TRP A 246 -8.65 -9.83 -1.54
C TRP A 246 -8.43 -11.07 -0.68
N ILE A 247 -8.15 -10.91 0.63
CA ILE A 247 -7.95 -12.02 1.58
C ILE A 247 -9.26 -12.73 1.89
N ILE A 248 -10.32 -11.97 2.12
CA ILE A 248 -11.66 -12.50 2.44
C ILE A 248 -12.27 -13.17 1.21
N ASP A 249 -11.97 -12.67 0.04
CA ASP A 249 -12.45 -13.16 -1.26
C ASP A 249 -13.98 -13.20 -1.39
N LYS A 250 -14.66 -12.26 -0.72
CA LYS A 250 -16.10 -12.05 -0.71
C LYS A 250 -16.44 -10.58 -0.80
N PRO A 251 -17.55 -10.20 -1.44
CA PRO A 251 -18.05 -8.83 -1.45
C PRO A 251 -18.34 -8.30 -0.04
N CYS A 252 -18.02 -7.03 0.21
CA CYS A 252 -18.43 -6.30 1.41
C CYS A 252 -19.89 -5.87 1.26
N LYS A 253 -20.73 -6.11 2.29
CA LYS A 253 -22.16 -5.78 2.29
C LYS A 253 -22.48 -4.48 3.03
N ASN A 254 -21.83 -4.28 4.17
CA ASN A 254 -22.09 -3.14 5.05
C ASN A 254 -20.78 -2.57 5.58
N ILE A 255 -20.73 -1.25 5.71
CA ILE A 255 -19.57 -0.56 6.30
C ILE A 255 -20.04 0.55 7.25
N ALA A 256 -19.39 0.64 8.41
CA ALA A 256 -19.54 1.72 9.37
C ALA A 256 -18.16 2.30 9.70
N ALA A 257 -18.05 3.65 9.71
CA ALA A 257 -16.77 4.30 9.91
C ALA A 257 -16.86 5.54 10.81
N PHE A 258 -15.80 5.74 11.57
CA PHE A 258 -15.58 6.92 12.41
C PHE A 258 -14.15 7.41 12.24
N GLY A 259 -13.95 8.71 12.28
CA GLY A 259 -12.65 9.35 12.18
C GLY A 259 -12.80 10.85 12.16
N SER A 260 -11.76 11.55 12.53
CA SER A 260 -11.74 13.02 12.49
C SER A 260 -10.32 13.56 12.48
N LEU A 261 -10.15 14.81 12.07
CA LEU A 261 -8.94 15.56 12.33
C LEU A 261 -9.00 16.04 13.79
N LYS A 262 -8.18 15.45 14.65
CA LYS A 262 -8.19 15.72 16.10
C LYS A 262 -7.01 16.60 16.53
N TRP A 263 -5.82 16.31 16.02
CA TRP A 263 -4.59 16.87 16.56
C TRP A 263 -3.96 17.98 15.70
N PHE A 264 -3.84 17.78 14.40
CA PHE A 264 -3.16 18.74 13.52
C PHE A 264 -4.04 19.96 13.20
N LYS A 265 -4.34 20.75 14.23
CA LYS A 265 -5.21 21.93 14.21
C LYS A 265 -4.58 23.10 14.92
N LYS A 266 -5.03 24.30 14.59
CA LYS A 266 -4.51 25.57 15.14
C LYS A 266 -4.63 25.65 16.66
N GLU A 267 -5.72 25.14 17.23
CA GLU A 267 -5.96 25.15 18.67
C GLU A 267 -4.97 24.29 19.48
N ASN A 268 -4.30 23.34 18.82
CA ASN A 268 -3.27 22.48 19.44
C ASN A 268 -1.84 22.99 19.18
N ALA A 269 -1.68 24.17 18.56
CA ALA A 269 -0.37 24.72 18.30
C ALA A 269 0.31 25.10 19.63
N PRO A 270 1.52 24.58 19.92
CA PRO A 270 2.22 24.95 21.15
C PRO A 270 2.52 26.46 21.22
N ASP A 271 2.51 27.01 22.43
CA ASP A 271 2.91 28.40 22.65
C ASP A 271 4.34 28.64 22.15
N GLY A 272 4.54 29.77 21.47
CA GLY A 272 5.83 30.11 20.85
C GLY A 272 6.11 29.40 19.52
N SER A 273 5.14 28.61 19.00
CA SER A 273 5.24 28.08 17.64
C SER A 273 5.00 29.15 16.58
N THR A 274 5.75 29.10 15.48
CA THR A 274 5.68 30.00 14.34
C THR A 274 4.88 29.40 13.17
N ASN A 275 4.68 30.16 12.10
CA ASN A 275 4.01 29.66 10.90
C ASN A 275 4.85 28.62 10.14
N ARG A 276 6.16 28.74 10.22
CA ARG A 276 7.11 27.78 9.63
C ARG A 276 8.16 27.37 10.66
N CYS A 277 8.69 26.17 10.51
CA CYS A 277 9.77 25.68 11.37
C CYS A 277 11.08 26.50 11.20
N THR A 278 11.23 27.19 10.07
CA THR A 278 12.37 28.06 9.74
C THR A 278 12.30 29.46 10.37
N ASP A 279 11.17 29.85 10.98
CA ASP A 279 10.94 31.23 11.41
C ASP A 279 11.35 31.47 12.89
N GLY A 280 12.31 30.71 13.41
CA GLY A 280 12.75 30.85 14.80
C GLY A 280 11.75 30.27 15.82
N CYS A 281 11.09 29.18 15.50
CA CYS A 281 10.12 28.51 16.35
C CYS A 281 10.71 28.11 17.71
N ALA A 282 10.15 28.63 18.80
CA ALA A 282 10.66 28.42 20.14
C ALA A 282 10.59 26.96 20.61
N VAL A 283 9.66 26.18 20.05
CA VAL A 283 9.45 24.76 20.35
C VAL A 283 10.10 23.80 19.36
N GLU A 284 10.88 24.29 18.39
CA GLU A 284 11.45 23.49 17.31
C GLU A 284 12.22 22.28 17.87
N LYS A 285 13.08 22.47 18.88
CA LYS A 285 13.93 21.43 19.45
C LYS A 285 13.16 20.28 20.09
N THR A 286 11.96 20.53 20.60
CA THR A 286 11.12 19.51 21.28
C THR A 286 9.96 19.01 20.40
N CYS A 287 9.68 19.69 19.28
CA CYS A 287 8.58 19.33 18.41
C CYS A 287 8.88 18.01 17.67
N PRO A 288 8.01 16.96 17.80
CA PRO A 288 8.21 15.70 17.08
C PRO A 288 7.95 15.84 15.56
N TYR A 289 7.31 16.93 15.14
CA TYR A 289 6.95 17.21 13.75
C TYR A 289 7.84 18.29 13.10
N SER A 290 8.99 18.61 13.70
CA SER A 290 9.89 19.63 13.14
C SER A 290 10.32 19.29 11.72
N ALA A 291 10.04 20.19 10.77
CA ALA A 291 10.45 20.04 9.38
C ALA A 291 11.99 20.01 9.26
N LEU A 292 12.69 20.80 10.08
CA LEU A 292 14.15 20.82 10.10
C LEU A 292 14.75 19.47 10.51
N LYS A 293 14.05 18.69 11.36
CA LYS A 293 14.47 17.35 11.76
C LYS A 293 14.07 16.28 10.74
N ILE A 294 12.86 16.39 10.19
CA ILE A 294 12.31 15.37 9.28
C ILE A 294 13.07 15.37 7.95
N TYR A 295 13.37 16.55 7.41
CA TYR A 295 13.95 16.67 6.06
C TYR A 295 15.49 16.76 6.04
N ASN A 296 16.13 17.02 7.17
CA ASN A 296 17.61 17.11 7.25
C ASN A 296 18.26 15.77 7.69
N LYS A 297 17.63 14.63 7.42
CA LYS A 297 18.22 13.31 7.67
C LYS A 297 18.60 12.67 6.34
N PRO A 298 19.75 11.99 6.23
CA PRO A 298 20.15 11.29 5.00
C PRO A 298 19.09 10.31 4.47
N ASP A 299 18.45 9.56 5.38
CA ASP A 299 17.37 8.62 5.08
C ASP A 299 15.98 9.24 5.31
N GLY A 300 15.89 10.57 5.31
CA GLY A 300 14.67 11.30 5.59
C GLY A 300 13.76 11.46 4.40
N TRP A 301 12.70 12.23 4.60
CA TRP A 301 11.66 12.49 3.62
C TRP A 301 12.04 13.55 2.56
N SER A 302 13.33 13.92 2.47
CA SER A 302 13.83 14.93 1.53
C SER A 302 13.77 14.51 0.06
N TYR A 303 13.50 13.25 -0.25
CA TYR A 303 13.34 12.74 -1.61
C TYR A 303 12.22 13.42 -2.42
N VAL A 304 11.32 14.17 -1.78
CA VAL A 304 10.27 14.96 -2.45
C VAL A 304 10.81 16.19 -3.17
N PHE A 305 12.05 16.61 -2.85
CA PHE A 305 12.70 17.76 -3.45
C PHE A 305 13.60 17.36 -4.61
N ASP A 306 13.56 18.15 -5.67
CA ASP A 306 14.40 17.95 -6.86
C ASP A 306 15.77 18.62 -6.67
N PHE A 307 16.61 18.02 -5.82
CA PHE A 307 17.93 18.58 -5.51
C PHE A 307 18.76 18.86 -6.77
N PRO A 308 19.55 19.96 -6.79
CA PRO A 308 20.51 20.20 -7.85
C PRO A 308 21.59 19.09 -7.88
N ASP A 309 22.25 18.94 -9.04
CA ASP A 309 23.31 17.91 -9.19
C ASP A 309 24.55 18.22 -8.35
N ASP A 310 24.78 19.50 -8.02
CA ASP A 310 25.85 19.96 -7.14
C ASP A 310 25.50 19.75 -5.67
N ILE A 311 26.10 18.72 -5.07
CA ILE A 311 25.88 18.33 -3.67
C ILE A 311 26.19 19.48 -2.70
N SER A 312 27.15 20.35 -3.00
CA SER A 312 27.52 21.49 -2.12
C SER A 312 26.37 22.48 -1.91
N LYS A 313 25.37 22.47 -2.78
CA LYS A 313 24.17 23.33 -2.72
C LYS A 313 22.97 22.69 -2.03
N HIS A 314 23.06 21.42 -1.62
CA HIS A 314 21.90 20.69 -1.10
C HIS A 314 21.34 21.30 0.19
N GLU A 315 22.20 21.72 1.13
CA GLU A 315 21.76 22.32 2.40
C GLU A 315 21.04 23.66 2.17
N GLU A 316 21.62 24.54 1.36
CA GLU A 316 21.02 25.82 1.00
C GLU A 316 19.68 25.62 0.28
N TYR A 317 19.67 24.72 -0.71
CA TYR A 317 18.47 24.36 -1.46
C TYR A 317 17.36 23.81 -0.56
N LEU A 318 17.69 22.85 0.34
CA LEU A 318 16.72 22.30 1.29
C LEU A 318 16.12 23.39 2.18
N LEU A 319 16.97 24.28 2.73
CA LEU A 319 16.50 25.37 3.58
C LEU A 319 15.57 26.30 2.81
N GLU A 320 15.87 26.61 1.55
CA GLU A 320 14.99 27.42 0.70
C GLU A 320 13.66 26.71 0.41
N GLN A 321 13.68 25.40 0.13
CA GLN A 321 12.45 24.62 -0.02
C GLN A 321 11.59 24.67 1.26
N LEU A 322 12.20 24.56 2.43
CA LEU A 322 11.48 24.64 3.70
C LEU A 322 10.95 26.06 4.02
N LYS A 323 11.56 27.10 3.48
CA LYS A 323 11.03 28.49 3.58
C LYS A 323 9.87 28.75 2.63
N THR A 324 9.82 28.11 1.48
CA THR A 324 8.90 28.48 0.40
C THR A 324 7.75 27.49 0.19
N THR A 325 7.96 26.20 0.42
CA THR A 325 6.95 25.14 0.20
C THR A 325 6.14 24.83 1.45
N ASN A 326 5.06 24.06 1.29
CA ASN A 326 4.26 23.56 2.41
C ASN A 326 5.05 22.67 3.36
N TYR A 327 6.11 22.01 2.90
CA TYR A 327 6.91 21.08 3.71
C TYR A 327 7.60 21.74 4.91
N GLY A 328 7.85 23.05 4.88
CA GLY A 328 8.39 23.79 6.01
C GLY A 328 7.33 24.41 6.94
N ARG A 329 6.05 24.36 6.60
CA ARG A 329 4.95 24.94 7.41
C ARG A 329 4.74 24.15 8.72
N CYS A 330 4.26 24.86 9.72
CA CYS A 330 3.88 24.25 11.00
C CYS A 330 2.67 23.33 10.80
N VAL A 331 2.74 22.08 11.27
CA VAL A 331 1.66 21.09 11.13
C VAL A 331 0.32 21.51 11.76
N TYR A 332 0.37 22.41 12.72
CA TYR A 332 -0.81 22.96 13.39
C TYR A 332 -1.43 24.16 12.66
N ARG A 333 -0.81 24.63 11.58
CA ARG A 333 -1.21 25.81 10.81
C ARG A 333 -1.36 25.55 9.32
N MET A 334 -1.58 24.28 8.98
CA MET A 334 -1.94 23.86 7.64
C MET A 334 -3.45 23.91 7.45
N GLU A 335 -3.87 24.00 6.20
CA GLU A 335 -5.28 23.90 5.78
C GLU A 335 -5.67 22.44 5.50
N ASN A 336 -5.10 21.50 6.24
CA ASN A 336 -5.40 20.08 6.12
C ASN A 336 -6.76 19.73 6.74
N ASP A 337 -7.47 18.80 6.12
CA ASP A 337 -8.78 18.29 6.57
C ASP A 337 -8.80 16.77 6.78
N GLN A 338 -7.72 16.07 6.47
CA GLN A 338 -7.62 14.63 6.56
C GLN A 338 -7.77 14.14 8.01
N PRO A 339 -8.59 13.11 8.26
CA PRO A 339 -8.62 12.45 9.56
C PRO A 339 -7.23 11.94 9.97
N ASP A 340 -6.84 12.19 11.22
CA ASP A 340 -5.57 11.71 11.78
C ASP A 340 -5.72 10.39 12.56
N HIS A 341 -6.94 9.89 12.66
CA HIS A 341 -7.32 8.55 13.10
C HIS A 341 -8.62 8.14 12.42
N TYR A 342 -8.74 6.86 12.10
CA TYR A 342 -9.86 6.33 11.34
C TYR A 342 -10.12 4.87 11.72
N VAL A 343 -11.37 4.52 11.98
CA VAL A 343 -11.79 3.14 12.25
C VAL A 343 -12.95 2.76 11.35
N THR A 344 -12.96 1.53 10.86
CA THR A 344 -14.07 0.95 10.11
C THR A 344 -14.45 -0.40 10.67
N SER A 345 -15.74 -0.72 10.63
CA SER A 345 -16.29 -2.06 10.82
C SER A 345 -17.02 -2.46 9.56
N MET A 346 -16.74 -3.65 9.07
CA MET A 346 -17.23 -4.16 7.79
C MET A 346 -17.85 -5.54 7.99
N GLU A 347 -18.94 -5.78 7.28
CA GLU A 347 -19.57 -7.08 7.13
C GLU A 347 -19.48 -7.51 5.67
N PHE A 348 -18.97 -8.71 5.45
CA PHE A 348 -18.85 -9.34 4.13
C PHE A 348 -19.90 -10.44 3.98
N GLU A 349 -20.01 -11.02 2.78
CA GLU A 349 -20.79 -12.23 2.57
C GLU A 349 -20.32 -13.34 3.52
N ASP A 350 -21.21 -14.33 3.73
CA ASP A 350 -21.01 -15.45 4.67
C ASP A 350 -20.80 -14.99 6.13
N GLU A 351 -21.33 -13.79 6.50
CA GLU A 351 -21.27 -13.22 7.87
C GLU A 351 -19.84 -12.98 8.38
N ILE A 352 -18.86 -12.91 7.49
CA ILE A 352 -17.46 -12.58 7.84
C ILE A 352 -17.37 -11.10 8.21
N THR A 353 -16.72 -10.79 9.34
CA THR A 353 -16.52 -9.41 9.77
C THR A 353 -15.06 -8.98 9.72
N ALA A 354 -14.83 -7.70 9.47
CA ALA A 354 -13.49 -7.12 9.56
C ALA A 354 -13.52 -5.76 10.26
N ASN A 355 -12.49 -5.50 11.08
CA ASN A 355 -12.22 -4.18 11.62
C ASN A 355 -10.90 -3.68 11.02
N PHE A 356 -10.91 -2.42 10.61
CA PHE A 356 -9.71 -1.73 10.16
C PHE A 356 -9.52 -0.43 10.94
N SER A 357 -8.29 -0.12 11.32
CA SER A 357 -7.94 1.20 11.82
C SER A 357 -6.68 1.76 11.15
N MET A 358 -6.72 3.05 10.87
CA MET A 358 -5.60 3.87 10.40
C MET A 358 -5.22 4.84 11.50
N GLU A 359 -3.96 4.83 11.92
CA GLU A 359 -3.49 5.55 13.09
C GLU A 359 -2.25 6.40 12.77
N ALA A 360 -2.40 7.73 12.94
CA ALA A 360 -1.29 8.67 12.76
C ALA A 360 -0.29 8.66 13.92
N PHE A 361 -0.76 8.31 15.14
CA PHE A 361 0.01 8.50 16.37
C PHE A 361 0.69 7.22 16.84
N THR A 362 1.45 6.61 15.95
CA THR A 362 2.23 5.41 16.24
C THR A 362 3.73 5.70 16.18
N SER A 363 4.52 4.97 16.97
CA SER A 363 5.99 5.01 16.94
C SER A 363 6.59 3.95 16.01
N TYR A 364 5.75 3.19 15.34
CA TYR A 364 6.12 2.12 14.41
C TYR A 364 5.27 2.22 13.14
N HIS A 365 5.79 1.68 12.07
CA HIS A 365 5.12 1.44 10.81
C HIS A 365 5.07 -0.07 10.52
N GLY A 366 4.42 -0.45 9.44
CA GLY A 366 4.17 -1.87 9.14
C GLY A 366 2.89 -2.37 9.78
N ARG A 367 2.02 -2.88 8.92
CA ARG A 367 0.67 -3.33 9.27
C ARG A 367 0.68 -4.42 10.34
N ARG A 368 -0.36 -4.44 11.16
CA ARG A 368 -0.63 -5.52 12.11
C ARG A 368 -1.93 -6.18 11.70
N THR A 369 -1.89 -7.49 11.52
CA THR A 369 -3.05 -8.26 11.08
C THR A 369 -3.29 -9.43 12.00
N ARG A 370 -4.54 -9.63 12.41
CA ARG A 370 -4.98 -10.81 13.12
C ARG A 370 -6.16 -11.42 12.38
N ILE A 371 -6.05 -12.69 12.04
CA ILE A 371 -7.07 -13.49 11.37
C ILE A 371 -7.60 -14.50 12.38
N MET A 372 -8.90 -14.57 12.56
CA MET A 372 -9.58 -15.52 13.42
C MET A 372 -10.39 -16.48 12.57
N GLY A 373 -10.07 -17.76 12.69
CA GLY A 373 -10.79 -18.85 12.05
C GLY A 373 -11.45 -19.78 13.06
N SER A 374 -12.26 -20.72 12.58
CA SER A 374 -12.97 -21.68 13.43
C SER A 374 -12.05 -22.72 14.08
N HIS A 375 -10.86 -22.97 13.52
CA HIS A 375 -9.92 -23.99 13.98
C HIS A 375 -8.52 -23.46 14.26
N GLY A 376 -8.30 -22.17 14.10
CA GLY A 376 -6.99 -21.54 14.34
C GLY A 376 -7.02 -20.03 14.20
N ASP A 377 -5.97 -19.38 14.64
CA ASP A 377 -5.74 -17.94 14.38
C ASP A 377 -4.36 -17.70 13.78
N ILE A 378 -4.23 -16.57 13.08
CA ILE A 378 -2.96 -16.08 12.53
C ILE A 378 -2.73 -14.66 13.01
N THR A 379 -1.53 -14.35 13.51
CA THR A 379 -1.09 -13.00 13.81
C THR A 379 0.13 -12.66 12.95
N GLY A 380 0.21 -11.41 12.49
CA GLY A 380 1.34 -10.97 11.67
C GLY A 380 1.60 -9.47 11.72
N ASP A 381 2.82 -9.09 11.30
CA ASP A 381 3.37 -7.74 11.45
C ASP A 381 4.16 -7.21 10.24
N MET A 382 3.93 -7.75 9.06
CA MET A 382 4.65 -7.52 7.81
C MET A 382 6.00 -8.25 7.68
N THR A 383 6.55 -8.78 8.79
CA THR A 383 7.82 -9.52 8.80
C THR A 383 7.61 -11.00 9.07
N ALA A 384 6.66 -11.34 9.92
CA ALA A 384 6.41 -12.72 10.32
C ALA A 384 4.91 -13.00 10.45
N LEU A 385 4.55 -14.28 10.29
CA LEU A 385 3.23 -14.82 10.56
C LEU A 385 3.34 -15.91 11.62
N THR A 386 2.47 -15.86 12.61
CA THR A 386 2.35 -16.92 13.63
C THR A 386 0.96 -17.51 13.55
N HIS A 387 0.87 -18.80 13.25
CA HIS A 387 -0.36 -19.57 13.20
C HIS A 387 -0.46 -20.46 14.44
N THR A 388 -1.61 -20.44 15.09
CA THR A 388 -1.95 -21.35 16.20
C THR A 388 -3.12 -22.24 15.77
N ASP A 389 -2.90 -23.54 15.74
CA ASP A 389 -3.92 -24.56 15.46
C ASP A 389 -4.66 -24.91 16.76
N PHE A 390 -5.96 -24.66 16.83
CA PHE A 390 -6.78 -24.92 18.04
C PHE A 390 -7.04 -26.41 18.26
N LEU A 391 -6.96 -27.25 17.23
CA LEU A 391 -7.22 -28.68 17.35
C LEU A 391 -6.04 -29.41 17.99
N THR A 392 -4.83 -28.94 17.72
CA THR A 392 -3.60 -29.61 18.18
C THR A 392 -2.79 -28.79 19.19
N GLY A 393 -3.09 -27.50 19.33
CA GLY A 393 -2.28 -26.55 20.09
C GLY A 393 -0.93 -26.20 19.45
N LYS A 394 -0.68 -26.69 18.23
CA LYS A 394 0.59 -26.45 17.52
C LYS A 394 0.71 -24.99 17.09
N ILE A 395 1.87 -24.39 17.35
CA ILE A 395 2.23 -23.05 16.89
C ILE A 395 3.26 -23.18 15.76
N THR A 396 2.97 -22.57 14.62
CA THR A 396 3.87 -22.51 13.45
C THR A 396 4.21 -21.07 13.15
N LYS A 397 5.48 -20.79 12.90
CA LYS A 397 5.96 -19.46 12.51
C LYS A 397 6.51 -19.50 11.10
N TRP A 398 6.21 -18.48 10.34
CA TRP A 398 6.82 -18.16 9.07
C TRP A 398 7.46 -16.78 9.18
N ASP A 399 8.63 -16.58 8.58
CA ASP A 399 9.37 -15.32 8.60
C ASP A 399 9.81 -14.98 7.18
N ILE A 400 9.63 -13.72 6.78
CA ILE A 400 9.92 -13.25 5.42
C ILE A 400 11.40 -13.37 5.06
N SER A 401 12.31 -13.25 6.03
CA SER A 401 13.76 -13.38 5.81
C SER A 401 14.16 -14.77 5.27
N ILE A 402 13.37 -15.80 5.60
CA ILE A 402 13.58 -17.16 5.07
C ILE A 402 13.24 -17.24 3.58
N GLU A 403 12.30 -16.40 3.13
CA GLU A 403 11.87 -16.35 1.72
C GLU A 403 12.72 -15.39 0.89
N GLU A 404 13.26 -14.32 1.49
CA GLU A 404 14.14 -13.36 0.81
C GLU A 404 15.43 -14.01 0.30
N ASP A 405 15.99 -14.98 1.04
CA ASP A 405 17.13 -15.76 0.60
C ASP A 405 16.83 -16.61 -0.65
N LYS A 406 15.55 -16.97 -0.88
CA LYS A 406 15.12 -17.78 -2.03
C LYS A 406 14.68 -16.92 -3.23
N ASN A 407 14.33 -15.65 -3.01
CA ASN A 407 13.75 -14.75 -4.01
C ASN A 407 14.55 -13.45 -4.16
N SER A 408 15.82 -13.55 -4.53
CA SER A 408 16.72 -12.39 -4.72
C SER A 408 16.19 -11.31 -5.70
N GLY A 409 15.14 -11.59 -6.47
CA GLY A 409 14.51 -10.64 -7.41
C GLY A 409 13.68 -9.54 -6.75
N TYR A 410 13.27 -9.70 -5.47
CA TYR A 410 12.52 -8.66 -4.73
C TYR A 410 13.41 -7.56 -4.14
N GLN A 411 14.72 -7.74 -4.11
CA GLN A 411 15.66 -6.74 -3.61
C GLN A 411 15.67 -5.50 -4.50
N GLY A 412 15.43 -4.34 -3.89
CA GLY A 412 15.37 -3.04 -4.59
C GLY A 412 13.97 -2.56 -4.98
N SER A 413 12.92 -3.35 -4.71
CA SER A 413 11.52 -2.97 -4.91
C SER A 413 10.88 -2.52 -3.60
N GLY A 414 10.05 -1.45 -3.64
CA GLY A 414 9.29 -0.97 -2.48
C GLY A 414 8.14 -1.89 -2.07
N HIS A 415 7.46 -1.53 -0.97
CA HIS A 415 6.30 -2.27 -0.44
C HIS A 415 6.56 -3.76 -0.18
N GLY A 416 7.76 -4.10 0.33
CA GLY A 416 8.13 -5.48 0.59
C GLY A 416 8.26 -6.34 -0.67
N GLY A 417 8.69 -5.75 -1.80
CA GLY A 417 8.84 -6.44 -3.08
C GLY A 417 7.62 -6.37 -4.00
N GLY A 418 6.50 -5.85 -3.52
CA GLY A 418 5.24 -5.84 -4.25
C GLY A 418 5.23 -4.99 -5.51
N ASP A 419 6.01 -3.90 -5.57
CA ASP A 419 6.05 -3.02 -6.74
C ASP A 419 6.47 -3.77 -8.02
N TRP A 420 7.53 -4.55 -7.95
CA TRP A 420 8.03 -5.29 -9.12
C TRP A 420 7.20 -6.54 -9.42
N GLY A 421 6.61 -7.16 -8.40
CA GLY A 421 5.67 -8.26 -8.59
C GLY A 421 4.46 -7.84 -9.45
N LEU A 422 3.92 -6.65 -9.18
CA LEU A 422 2.85 -6.06 -9.98
C LEU A 422 3.28 -5.81 -11.44
N VAL A 423 4.46 -5.20 -11.66
CA VAL A 423 4.95 -4.93 -13.02
C VAL A 423 5.14 -6.22 -13.81
N THR A 424 5.65 -7.27 -13.15
CA THR A 424 5.81 -8.60 -13.77
C THR A 424 4.47 -9.18 -14.23
N ASP A 425 3.44 -9.16 -13.37
CA ASP A 425 2.11 -9.66 -13.74
C ASP A 425 1.50 -8.81 -14.87
N PHE A 426 1.64 -7.48 -14.81
CA PHE A 426 1.18 -6.58 -15.87
C PHE A 426 1.82 -6.89 -17.23
N ILE A 427 3.15 -7.03 -17.26
CA ILE A 427 3.88 -7.37 -18.49
C ILE A 427 3.39 -8.71 -19.05
N ASN A 428 3.23 -9.72 -18.19
CA ASN A 428 2.74 -11.03 -18.59
C ASN A 428 1.32 -10.96 -19.15
N ALA A 429 0.43 -10.21 -18.50
CA ALA A 429 -0.93 -9.99 -18.96
C ALA A 429 -0.96 -9.29 -20.34
N VAL A 430 -0.21 -8.19 -20.51
CA VAL A 430 -0.11 -7.46 -21.78
C VAL A 430 0.47 -8.35 -22.88
N LYS A 431 1.51 -9.13 -22.62
CA LYS A 431 2.12 -10.03 -23.62
C LYS A 431 1.18 -11.10 -24.11
N LYS A 432 0.39 -11.66 -23.22
CA LYS A 432 -0.55 -12.74 -23.54
C LYS A 432 -1.94 -12.23 -23.89
N GLN A 433 -2.19 -10.91 -23.77
CA GLN A 433 -3.51 -10.29 -23.91
C GLN A 433 -4.56 -11.00 -23.04
N ASP A 434 -4.18 -11.29 -21.78
CA ASP A 434 -4.99 -12.05 -20.82
C ASP A 434 -4.99 -11.34 -19.44
N ALA A 435 -6.08 -10.62 -19.15
CA ALA A 435 -6.27 -9.91 -17.89
C ALA A 435 -6.37 -10.86 -16.67
N SER A 436 -6.73 -12.13 -16.88
CA SER A 436 -6.87 -13.11 -15.78
C SER A 436 -5.53 -13.45 -15.08
N LEU A 437 -4.41 -13.08 -15.71
CA LEU A 437 -3.08 -13.23 -15.13
C LEU A 437 -2.77 -12.16 -14.07
N LEU A 438 -3.59 -11.11 -13.96
CA LEU A 438 -3.41 -10.08 -12.94
C LEU A 438 -3.93 -10.56 -11.58
N THR A 439 -3.14 -10.39 -10.55
CA THR A 439 -3.60 -10.54 -9.16
C THR A 439 -4.47 -9.34 -8.73
N SER A 440 -4.26 -8.15 -9.31
CA SER A 440 -5.05 -6.93 -9.05
C SER A 440 -5.83 -6.50 -10.30
N THR A 441 -6.87 -7.26 -10.66
CA THR A 441 -7.78 -6.92 -11.75
C THR A 441 -8.58 -5.65 -11.42
N ILE A 442 -9.01 -4.93 -12.46
CA ILE A 442 -9.77 -3.68 -12.30
C ILE A 442 -11.10 -3.90 -11.57
N ASP A 443 -11.79 -5.02 -11.80
CA ASP A 443 -13.08 -5.34 -11.18
C ASP A 443 -12.99 -5.35 -9.66
N VAL A 444 -12.12 -6.21 -9.09
CA VAL A 444 -11.94 -6.33 -7.64
C VAL A 444 -11.33 -5.06 -7.04
N SER A 445 -10.49 -4.34 -7.81
CA SER A 445 -9.92 -3.08 -7.38
C SER A 445 -10.98 -1.98 -7.28
N VAL A 446 -11.95 -1.93 -8.18
CA VAL A 446 -13.09 -1.00 -8.10
C VAL A 446 -13.96 -1.33 -6.89
N GLU A 447 -14.25 -2.62 -6.62
CA GLU A 447 -15.00 -3.02 -5.42
C GLU A 447 -14.34 -2.48 -4.13
N SER A 448 -13.02 -2.62 -3.98
CA SER A 448 -12.29 -2.10 -2.83
C SER A 448 -12.31 -0.56 -2.74
N HIS A 449 -12.33 0.13 -3.88
CA HIS A 449 -12.49 1.60 -3.89
C HIS A 449 -13.90 2.03 -3.50
N ILE A 450 -14.93 1.30 -3.94
CA ILE A 450 -16.32 1.52 -3.48
C ILE A 450 -16.43 1.37 -1.97
N MET A 451 -15.75 0.38 -1.37
CA MET A 451 -15.65 0.27 0.09
C MET A 451 -15.07 1.56 0.72
N GLY A 452 -14.05 2.15 0.10
CA GLY A 452 -13.44 3.42 0.54
C GLY A 452 -14.42 4.60 0.47
N PHE A 453 -15.13 4.76 -0.64
CA PHE A 453 -16.16 5.80 -0.78
C PHE A 453 -17.30 5.65 0.21
N MET A 454 -17.76 4.42 0.46
CA MET A 454 -18.82 4.13 1.41
C MET A 454 -18.34 4.29 2.86
N ALA A 455 -17.06 4.01 3.17
CA ALA A 455 -16.47 4.32 4.47
C ALA A 455 -16.46 5.83 4.73
N GLU A 456 -16.03 6.62 3.75
CA GLU A 456 -16.03 8.08 3.90
C GLU A 456 -17.45 8.63 4.06
N LYS A 457 -18.40 8.18 3.26
CA LYS A 457 -19.82 8.52 3.40
C LYS A 457 -20.36 8.16 4.79
N SER A 458 -20.00 6.96 5.30
CA SER A 458 -20.38 6.53 6.66
C SER A 458 -19.81 7.46 7.73
N ARG A 459 -18.52 7.82 7.62
CA ARG A 459 -17.85 8.72 8.54
C ARG A 459 -18.53 10.09 8.59
N GLU A 460 -18.93 10.64 7.43
CA GLU A 460 -19.58 11.95 7.32
C GLU A 460 -21.02 11.92 7.85
N THR A 461 -21.80 10.90 7.44
CA THR A 461 -23.23 10.80 7.79
C THR A 461 -23.49 10.18 9.15
N LYS A 462 -22.49 9.52 9.77
CA LYS A 462 -22.61 8.76 11.03
C LYS A 462 -23.61 7.58 10.92
N GLN A 463 -23.70 6.98 9.75
CA GLN A 463 -24.60 5.87 9.47
C GLN A 463 -23.83 4.65 8.96
N THR A 464 -24.35 3.47 9.20
CA THR A 464 -23.91 2.27 8.47
C THR A 464 -24.42 2.36 7.04
N ILE A 465 -23.52 2.17 6.07
CA ILE A 465 -23.83 2.27 4.65
C ILE A 465 -23.82 0.86 4.03
N PRO A 466 -24.93 0.44 3.41
CA PRO A 466 -24.92 -0.78 2.60
C PRO A 466 -24.13 -0.56 1.31
N ILE A 467 -23.37 -1.57 0.90
CA ILE A 467 -22.61 -1.57 -0.35
C ILE A 467 -23.39 -2.41 -1.37
N GLN A 468 -23.74 -1.79 -2.47
CA GLN A 468 -24.34 -2.44 -3.62
C GLN A 468 -23.33 -2.35 -4.77
N LEU A 469 -22.82 -3.50 -5.20
CA LEU A 469 -22.02 -3.59 -6.41
C LEU A 469 -23.01 -3.66 -7.58
N THR A 470 -23.09 -2.60 -8.38
CA THR A 470 -23.98 -2.51 -9.56
C THR A 470 -23.34 -3.19 -10.76
#